data_798b9b6dba29755a6c92c01451059e4f
#
_entry.id   798b9b6dba29755a6c92c01451059e4f
#
_cell.length_a   1.000
_cell.length_b   1.000
_cell.length_c   1.000
_cell.angle_alpha   90.00
_cell.angle_beta   90.00
_cell.angle_gamma   90.00
#
_symmetry.space_group_name_H-M   'P 1'
#
loop_
_entity.id
_entity.type
_entity.pdbx_description
1 polymer ?
#
loop_
_entity_poly.entity_id
_entity_poly.type
_entity_poly.pdbx_seq_one_letter_code
_entity_poly.pdbx_strand_id
1 'polypeptide(L)'
;MDREGIQAQLLELRYDKKNKYSDYAKLFAACWPVIHILSRQGALLFIKFMPHIHSIRGRLEEVSDALSQILEAPVKVRPKMVQRTIRAQKPNRLGNMRLGANSVNVGVLNSAEADLHIHIGDLPTREVERFLPGNRSRKALEMLADIFLGAWQEFDVTVSVSPDERKTYLKPTGDASPCYLRINTYL
;
A
#
# COMPACT_ATOMS: atom_id res chain seq x y z
N MET A 1 -48.80 -15.21 -14.13
CA MET A 1 -47.70 -14.59 -13.36
C MET A 1 -46.83 -15.72 -12.82
N ASP A 2 -45.68 -15.91 -13.42
CA ASP A 2 -44.82 -17.06 -13.16
C ASP A 2 -44.17 -16.96 -11.77
N ARG A 3 -44.29 -18.03 -10.98
CA ARG A 3 -43.68 -18.17 -9.67
C ARG A 3 -42.18 -17.91 -9.70
N GLU A 4 -41.50 -18.25 -10.78
CA GLU A 4 -40.09 -18.04 -11.00
C GLU A 4 -39.71 -16.56 -11.16
N GLY A 5 -40.54 -15.76 -11.83
CA GLY A 5 -40.35 -14.32 -11.96
C GLY A 5 -40.47 -13.58 -10.62
N ILE A 6 -41.40 -14.03 -9.76
CA ILE A 6 -41.59 -13.47 -8.42
C ILE A 6 -40.40 -13.84 -7.52
N GLN A 7 -39.85 -15.05 -7.63
CA GLN A 7 -38.67 -15.46 -6.89
C GLN A 7 -37.40 -14.71 -7.33
N ALA A 8 -37.24 -14.47 -8.64
CA ALA A 8 -36.16 -13.67 -9.17
C ALA A 8 -36.22 -12.21 -8.67
N GLN A 9 -37.44 -11.59 -8.72
CA GLN A 9 -37.62 -10.25 -8.18
C GLN A 9 -37.43 -10.16 -6.66
N LEU A 10 -37.85 -11.18 -5.91
CA LEU A 10 -37.58 -11.25 -4.45
C LEU A 10 -36.09 -11.43 -4.16
N LEU A 11 -35.37 -12.19 -5.00
CA LEU A 11 -33.89 -12.30 -4.91
C LEU A 11 -33.24 -10.98 -5.27
N GLU A 12 -33.67 -10.28 -6.29
CA GLU A 12 -33.19 -8.93 -6.62
C GLU A 12 -33.46 -7.92 -5.51
N LEU A 13 -34.64 -7.90 -4.94
CA LEU A 13 -35.00 -7.04 -3.80
C LEU A 13 -34.25 -7.41 -2.54
N ARG A 14 -33.94 -8.68 -2.34
CA ARG A 14 -33.10 -9.14 -1.23
C ARG A 14 -31.63 -8.77 -1.44
N TYR A 15 -31.17 -8.81 -2.69
CA TYR A 15 -29.85 -8.31 -3.08
C TYR A 15 -29.74 -6.80 -2.92
N ASP A 16 -30.81 -6.03 -3.12
CA ASP A 16 -30.80 -4.57 -3.02
C ASP A 16 -30.91 -4.04 -1.60
N LYS A 17 -31.45 -4.80 -0.66
CA LYS A 17 -31.65 -4.34 0.71
C LYS A 17 -30.61 -4.87 1.70
N LYS A 18 -29.81 -3.95 2.23
CA LYS A 18 -29.04 -3.97 3.50
C LYS A 18 -27.87 -4.95 3.69
N ASN A 19 -27.82 -6.13 3.08
CA ASN A 19 -26.80 -7.13 3.39
C ASN A 19 -25.75 -7.36 2.30
N LYS A 20 -25.85 -6.65 1.18
CA LYS A 20 -24.90 -6.78 0.04
C LYS A 20 -23.44 -6.71 0.49
N TYR A 21 -23.12 -5.78 1.39
CA TYR A 21 -21.75 -5.61 1.86
C TYR A 21 -21.26 -6.80 2.68
N SER A 22 -22.07 -7.31 3.60
CA SER A 22 -21.65 -8.37 4.51
C SER A 22 -21.38 -9.69 3.78
N ASP A 23 -22.21 -10.01 2.80
CA ASP A 23 -22.10 -11.28 2.10
C ASP A 23 -20.99 -11.25 1.04
N TYR A 24 -20.88 -10.16 0.28
CA TYR A 24 -19.75 -9.96 -0.63
C TYR A 24 -18.42 -9.85 0.13
N ALA A 25 -18.36 -9.08 1.21
CA ALA A 25 -17.17 -8.96 2.02
C ALA A 25 -16.73 -10.32 2.59
N LYS A 26 -17.65 -11.18 3.01
CA LYS A 26 -17.33 -12.54 3.50
C LYS A 26 -16.76 -13.44 2.40
N LEU A 27 -17.37 -13.40 1.22
CA LEU A 27 -16.91 -14.19 0.06
C LEU A 27 -15.48 -13.75 -0.36
N PHE A 28 -15.26 -12.46 -0.47
CA PHE A 28 -13.97 -11.92 -0.91
C PHE A 28 -12.93 -11.94 0.19
N ALA A 29 -13.33 -11.84 1.46
CA ALA A 29 -12.41 -11.85 2.59
C ALA A 29 -11.65 -13.19 2.75
N ALA A 30 -12.24 -14.29 2.29
CA ALA A 30 -11.57 -15.58 2.26
C ALA A 30 -10.37 -15.58 1.29
N CYS A 31 -10.48 -14.86 0.17
CA CYS A 31 -9.41 -14.74 -0.84
C CYS A 31 -8.48 -13.56 -0.59
N TRP A 32 -9.00 -12.49 0.02
CA TRP A 32 -8.32 -11.22 0.19
C TRP A 32 -8.35 -10.75 1.65
N PRO A 33 -7.37 -11.17 2.47
CA PRO A 33 -7.33 -10.83 3.90
C PRO A 33 -7.33 -9.33 4.20
N VAL A 34 -6.89 -8.50 3.25
CA VAL A 34 -6.91 -7.03 3.37
C VAL A 34 -8.29 -6.48 3.69
N ILE A 35 -9.36 -7.14 3.24
CA ILE A 35 -10.76 -6.72 3.49
C ILE A 35 -11.09 -6.65 4.98
N HIS A 36 -10.52 -7.55 5.80
CA HIS A 36 -10.71 -7.54 7.25
C HIS A 36 -10.02 -6.36 7.94
N ILE A 37 -9.01 -5.79 7.28
CA ILE A 37 -8.19 -4.71 7.83
C ILE A 37 -8.75 -3.35 7.42
N LEU A 38 -9.36 -3.25 6.25
CA LEU A 38 -9.91 -2.01 5.72
C LEU A 38 -11.14 -1.51 6.52
N SER A 39 -11.44 -0.22 6.35
CA SER A 39 -12.74 0.34 6.74
C SER A 39 -13.85 -0.29 5.88
N ARG A 40 -15.10 -0.20 6.35
CA ARG A 40 -16.25 -0.68 5.57
C ARG A 40 -16.31 -0.05 4.18
N GLN A 41 -16.04 1.26 4.12
CA GLN A 41 -16.06 2.01 2.86
C GLN A 41 -14.88 1.64 1.96
N GLY A 42 -13.67 1.57 2.52
CA GLY A 42 -12.47 1.13 1.80
C GLY A 42 -12.59 -0.29 1.25
N ALA A 43 -13.18 -1.21 2.00
CA ALA A 43 -13.42 -2.58 1.53
C ALA A 43 -14.40 -2.64 0.36
N LEU A 44 -15.47 -1.83 0.39
CA LEU A 44 -16.41 -1.71 -0.76
C LEU A 44 -15.72 -1.17 -2.00
N LEU A 45 -14.90 -0.12 -1.84
CA LEU A 45 -14.15 0.47 -2.94
C LEU A 45 -13.12 -0.53 -3.50
N PHE A 46 -12.41 -1.24 -2.63
CA PHE A 46 -11.48 -2.29 -3.04
C PHE A 46 -12.17 -3.37 -3.90
N ILE A 47 -13.34 -3.86 -3.48
CA ILE A 47 -14.13 -4.84 -4.24
C ILE A 47 -14.54 -4.28 -5.61
N LYS A 48 -14.88 -2.99 -5.70
CA LYS A 48 -15.21 -2.33 -6.97
C LYS A 48 -14.01 -2.18 -7.89
N PHE A 49 -12.82 -1.91 -7.35
CA PHE A 49 -11.59 -1.82 -8.13
C PHE A 49 -11.05 -3.17 -8.58
N MET A 50 -11.41 -4.25 -7.88
CA MET A 50 -10.86 -5.59 -8.12
C MET A 50 -10.91 -6.05 -9.59
N PRO A 51 -12.03 -5.90 -10.35
CA PRO A 51 -12.07 -6.28 -11.77
C PRO A 51 -11.13 -5.46 -12.65
N HIS A 52 -10.73 -4.27 -12.20
CA HIS A 52 -9.94 -3.32 -12.97
C HIS A 52 -8.46 -3.27 -12.53
N ILE A 53 -8.06 -4.03 -11.52
CA ILE A 53 -6.69 -4.00 -10.98
C ILE A 53 -5.65 -4.24 -12.09
N HIS A 54 -5.88 -5.18 -12.98
CA HIS A 54 -4.95 -5.51 -14.06
C HIS A 54 -4.77 -4.37 -15.07
N SER A 55 -5.79 -3.53 -15.28
CA SER A 55 -5.70 -2.36 -16.16
C SER A 55 -5.09 -1.14 -15.48
N ILE A 56 -5.25 -1.03 -14.16
CA ILE A 56 -4.70 0.05 -13.33
C ILE A 56 -3.22 -0.21 -13.03
N ARG A 57 -2.84 -1.48 -12.92
CA ARG A 57 -1.45 -1.88 -12.63
C ARG A 57 -0.49 -1.32 -13.68
N GLY A 58 0.55 -0.61 -13.21
CA GLY A 58 1.54 0.06 -14.07
C GLY A 58 1.23 1.52 -14.36
N ARG A 59 0.02 2.00 -14.08
CA ARG A 59 -0.35 3.42 -14.18
C ARG A 59 -0.32 4.03 -12.79
N LEU A 60 0.82 4.60 -12.41
CA LEU A 60 1.07 5.05 -11.03
C LEU A 60 0.09 6.12 -10.54
N GLU A 61 -0.44 6.95 -11.45
CA GLU A 61 -1.46 7.94 -11.13
C GLU A 61 -2.78 7.28 -10.75
N GLU A 62 -3.26 6.34 -11.56
CA GLU A 62 -4.50 5.60 -11.28
C GLU A 62 -4.37 4.75 -10.00
N VAL A 63 -3.19 4.16 -9.76
CA VAL A 63 -2.89 3.45 -8.51
C VAL A 63 -2.93 4.40 -7.32
N SER A 64 -2.36 5.61 -7.45
CA SER A 64 -2.38 6.63 -6.40
C SER A 64 -3.81 7.03 -6.03
N ASP A 65 -4.65 7.24 -7.03
CA ASP A 65 -6.06 7.60 -6.84
C ASP A 65 -6.85 6.47 -6.19
N ALA A 66 -6.65 5.23 -6.65
CA ALA A 66 -7.31 4.06 -6.07
C ALA A 66 -6.91 3.86 -4.59
N LEU A 67 -5.61 3.93 -4.29
CA LEU A 67 -5.11 3.83 -2.91
C LEU A 67 -5.64 4.97 -2.04
N SER A 68 -5.69 6.20 -2.57
CA SER A 68 -6.21 7.35 -1.83
C SER A 68 -7.67 7.18 -1.43
N GLN A 69 -8.49 6.66 -2.34
CA GLN A 69 -9.91 6.40 -2.08
C GLN A 69 -10.12 5.25 -1.10
N ILE A 70 -9.37 4.15 -1.24
CA ILE A 70 -9.52 2.97 -0.38
C ILE A 70 -9.05 3.25 1.05
N LEU A 71 -7.96 4.01 1.21
CA LEU A 71 -7.36 4.31 2.52
C LEU A 71 -7.92 5.59 3.16
N GLU A 72 -8.75 6.33 2.43
CA GLU A 72 -9.31 7.62 2.88
C GLU A 72 -8.20 8.60 3.30
N ALA A 73 -7.09 8.62 2.54
CA ALA A 73 -5.92 9.44 2.82
C ALA A 73 -5.22 9.81 1.51
N PRO A 74 -4.61 10.99 1.39
CA PRO A 74 -3.91 11.41 0.18
C PRO A 74 -2.63 10.58 -0.02
N VAL A 75 -2.66 9.65 -0.96
CA VAL A 75 -1.54 8.77 -1.32
C VAL A 75 -1.02 9.16 -2.70
N LYS A 76 0.29 9.29 -2.82
CA LYS A 76 0.98 9.51 -4.10
C LYS A 76 2.06 8.47 -4.29
N VAL A 77 2.03 7.77 -5.42
CA VAL A 77 3.04 6.78 -5.80
C VAL A 77 3.92 7.38 -6.90
N ARG A 78 5.23 7.35 -6.69
CA ARG A 78 6.21 7.89 -7.65
C ARG A 78 7.38 6.93 -7.83
N PRO A 79 7.98 6.84 -9.02
CA PRO A 79 9.21 6.10 -9.20
C PRO A 79 10.37 6.83 -8.51
N LYS A 80 11.24 6.08 -7.87
CA LYS A 80 12.46 6.56 -7.20
C LYS A 80 13.64 5.74 -7.70
N MET A 81 14.60 6.39 -8.34
CA MET A 81 15.84 5.72 -8.74
C MET A 81 16.74 5.50 -7.51
N VAL A 82 17.06 4.25 -7.26
CA VAL A 82 17.96 3.84 -6.17
C VAL A 82 19.20 3.21 -6.76
N GLN A 83 20.35 3.70 -6.36
CA GLN A 83 21.63 3.08 -6.72
C GLN A 83 21.94 1.98 -5.70
N ARG A 84 22.01 0.75 -6.18
CA ARG A 84 22.40 -0.39 -5.36
C ARG A 84 23.80 -0.85 -5.75
N THR A 85 24.64 -0.99 -4.75
CA THR A 85 25.98 -1.55 -4.91
C THR A 85 25.98 -2.98 -4.41
N ILE A 86 26.02 -3.92 -5.34
CA ILE A 86 26.11 -5.35 -5.06
C ILE A 86 27.58 -5.73 -5.03
N ARG A 87 28.09 -6.21 -3.91
CA ARG A 87 29.44 -6.74 -3.79
C ARG A 87 29.41 -8.26 -3.91
N ALA A 88 30.20 -8.81 -4.80
CA ALA A 88 30.38 -10.25 -4.89
C ALA A 88 31.04 -10.77 -3.57
N GLN A 89 30.38 -11.70 -2.91
CA GLN A 89 30.87 -12.25 -1.62
C GLN A 89 32.18 -13.00 -1.75
N LYS A 90 32.47 -13.55 -2.91
CA LYS A 90 33.73 -14.26 -3.19
C LYS A 90 34.30 -13.76 -4.51
N PRO A 91 35.52 -13.23 -4.53
CA PRO A 91 36.19 -12.90 -5.78
C PRO A 91 36.44 -14.18 -6.58
N ASN A 92 36.11 -14.15 -7.86
CA ASN A 92 36.38 -15.24 -8.76
C ASN A 92 37.89 -15.40 -8.98
N ARG A 93 38.37 -16.63 -8.88
CA ARG A 93 39.77 -16.95 -9.18
C ARG A 93 39.84 -17.67 -10.54
N LEU A 94 40.86 -17.33 -11.34
CA LEU A 94 41.18 -18.02 -12.55
C LEU A 94 41.33 -19.53 -12.27
N GLY A 95 40.64 -20.36 -13.04
CA GLY A 95 40.60 -21.80 -12.84
C GLY A 95 39.34 -22.37 -12.16
N ASN A 96 38.57 -21.53 -11.41
CA ASN A 96 37.33 -21.97 -10.73
C ASN A 96 36.06 -21.38 -11.36
N MET A 97 36.20 -20.70 -12.50
CA MET A 97 35.06 -20.07 -13.17
C MET A 97 34.44 -21.03 -14.20
N ARG A 98 33.12 -21.16 -14.12
CA ARG A 98 32.30 -21.80 -15.18
C ARG A 98 31.38 -20.74 -15.77
N LEU A 99 31.53 -20.51 -17.09
CA LEU A 99 30.70 -19.55 -17.82
C LEU A 99 29.21 -19.93 -17.70
N GLY A 100 28.36 -18.97 -17.35
CA GLY A 100 26.92 -19.20 -17.18
C GLY A 100 26.50 -19.79 -15.84
N ALA A 101 27.45 -20.22 -14.98
CA ALA A 101 27.10 -20.77 -13.65
C ALA A 101 27.57 -19.89 -12.48
N ASN A 102 28.86 -19.48 -12.49
CA ASN A 102 29.45 -18.70 -11.39
C ASN A 102 30.45 -17.63 -11.86
N SER A 103 30.42 -17.28 -13.15
CA SER A 103 31.32 -16.26 -13.71
C SER A 103 30.77 -14.85 -13.45
N VAL A 104 31.19 -14.24 -12.35
CA VAL A 104 30.97 -12.81 -12.09
C VAL A 104 32.31 -12.09 -12.30
N ASN A 105 32.44 -11.34 -13.39
CA ASN A 105 33.69 -10.66 -13.72
C ASN A 105 33.98 -9.39 -12.92
N VAL A 106 33.03 -8.92 -12.13
CA VAL A 106 33.12 -7.66 -11.41
C VAL A 106 32.91 -7.90 -9.93
N GLY A 107 33.87 -7.48 -9.10
CA GLY A 107 33.76 -7.57 -7.63
C GLY A 107 32.71 -6.62 -7.02
N VAL A 108 32.39 -5.55 -7.73
CA VAL A 108 31.40 -4.54 -7.35
C VAL A 108 30.55 -4.21 -8.57
N LEU A 109 29.27 -4.45 -8.47
CA LEU A 109 28.28 -4.07 -9.48
C LEU A 109 27.45 -2.90 -8.93
N ASN A 110 27.46 -1.78 -9.63
CA ASN A 110 26.54 -0.67 -9.35
C ASN A 110 25.33 -0.82 -10.29
N SER A 111 24.18 -1.09 -9.74
CA SER A 111 22.92 -1.16 -10.44
C SER A 111 22.07 0.04 -10.09
N ALA A 112 21.43 0.65 -11.09
CA ALA A 112 20.40 1.64 -10.88
C ALA A 112 19.04 0.95 -11.06
N GLU A 113 18.29 0.82 -9.97
CA GLU A 113 16.99 0.18 -9.98
C GLU A 113 15.90 1.22 -9.70
N ALA A 114 14.76 1.04 -10.34
CA ALA A 114 13.60 1.88 -10.10
C ALA A 114 12.73 1.25 -9.01
N ASP A 115 12.87 1.73 -7.79
CA ASP A 115 11.95 1.42 -6.70
C ASP A 115 10.74 2.35 -6.75
N LEU A 116 9.72 2.05 -5.98
CA LEU A 116 8.55 2.91 -5.84
C LEU A 116 8.58 3.63 -4.49
N HIS A 117 8.21 4.88 -4.52
CA HIS A 117 8.05 5.70 -3.34
C HIS A 117 6.58 6.04 -3.15
N ILE A 118 5.99 5.55 -2.05
CA ILE A 118 4.62 5.83 -1.65
C ILE A 118 4.67 6.95 -0.63
N HIS A 119 4.12 8.10 -0.99
CA HIS A 119 4.04 9.25 -0.11
C HIS A 119 2.61 9.46 0.35
N ILE A 120 2.39 9.44 1.66
CA ILE A 120 1.13 9.79 2.30
C ILE A 120 1.32 11.20 2.86
N GLY A 121 0.65 12.17 2.25
CA GLY A 121 0.89 13.58 2.55
C GLY A 121 -0.28 14.28 3.22
N ASP A 122 0.03 15.44 3.82
CA ASP A 122 -0.94 16.42 4.33
C ASP A 122 -1.97 15.84 5.31
N LEU A 123 -1.52 14.90 6.17
CA LEU A 123 -2.37 14.33 7.21
C LEU A 123 -2.36 15.20 8.47
N PRO A 124 -3.50 15.34 9.16
CA PRO A 124 -3.51 15.89 10.50
C PRO A 124 -2.72 14.96 11.46
N THR A 125 -2.08 15.53 12.45
CA THR A 125 -1.20 14.81 13.40
C THR A 125 -1.87 13.57 14.00
N ARG A 126 -3.16 13.62 14.27
CA ARG A 126 -3.96 12.51 14.83
C ARG A 126 -4.08 11.32 13.89
N GLU A 127 -4.06 11.57 12.57
CA GLU A 127 -4.20 10.51 11.56
C GLU A 127 -2.87 9.90 11.16
N VAL A 128 -1.77 10.60 11.36
CA VAL A 128 -0.41 10.10 11.08
C VAL A 128 -0.14 8.80 11.83
N GLU A 129 -0.60 8.71 13.07
CA GLU A 129 -0.44 7.51 13.91
C GLU A 129 -0.99 6.25 13.25
N ARG A 130 -2.07 6.35 12.48
CA ARG A 130 -2.68 5.22 11.77
C ARG A 130 -1.74 4.57 10.75
N PHE A 131 -0.80 5.36 10.18
CA PHE A 131 0.13 4.93 9.14
C PHE A 131 1.54 4.64 9.65
N LEU A 132 1.76 4.67 10.95
CA LEU A 132 3.04 4.26 11.54
C LEU A 132 3.28 2.74 11.38
N PRO A 133 4.54 2.32 11.35
CA PRO A 133 4.89 0.90 11.27
C PRO A 133 4.20 0.07 12.36
N GLY A 134 3.58 -1.04 11.97
CA GLY A 134 2.87 -1.93 12.89
C GLY A 134 1.38 -1.64 13.03
N ASN A 135 0.89 -0.47 12.64
CA ASN A 135 -0.52 -0.11 12.73
C ASN A 135 -1.36 -0.73 11.60
N ARG A 136 -2.67 -0.80 11.87
CA ARG A 136 -3.65 -1.46 10.98
C ARG A 136 -3.68 -0.85 9.58
N SER A 137 -3.74 0.48 9.47
CA SER A 137 -3.79 1.16 8.17
C SER A 137 -2.48 1.03 7.39
N ARG A 138 -1.32 0.96 8.09
CA ARG A 138 -0.03 0.70 7.46
C ARG A 138 0.03 -0.71 6.85
N LYS A 139 -0.43 -1.73 7.58
CA LYS A 139 -0.52 -3.09 7.06
C LYS A 139 -1.47 -3.19 5.87
N ALA A 140 -2.61 -2.49 5.93
CA ALA A 140 -3.53 -2.42 4.80
C ALA A 140 -2.87 -1.79 3.57
N LEU A 141 -2.13 -0.69 3.73
CA LEU A 141 -1.38 -0.07 2.65
C LEU A 141 -0.36 -1.03 2.01
N GLU A 142 0.42 -1.74 2.83
CA GLU A 142 1.44 -2.68 2.35
C GLU A 142 0.79 -3.81 1.54
N MET A 143 -0.28 -4.41 2.06
CA MET A 143 -1.03 -5.44 1.33
C MET A 143 -1.67 -4.93 0.04
N LEU A 144 -2.20 -3.71 0.03
CA LEU A 144 -2.75 -3.08 -1.16
C LEU A 144 -1.65 -2.75 -2.18
N ALA A 145 -0.49 -2.28 -1.72
CA ALA A 145 0.66 -2.02 -2.56
C ALA A 145 1.11 -3.30 -3.29
N ASP A 146 1.22 -4.42 -2.58
CA ASP A 146 1.54 -5.73 -3.18
C ASP A 146 0.54 -6.14 -4.27
N ILE A 147 -0.74 -5.83 -4.07
CA ILE A 147 -1.81 -6.17 -5.03
C ILE A 147 -1.76 -5.25 -6.26
N PHE A 148 -1.66 -3.93 -6.05
CA PHE A 148 -1.74 -2.94 -7.13
C PHE A 148 -0.40 -2.74 -7.87
N LEU A 149 0.72 -2.83 -7.18
CA LEU A 149 2.06 -2.60 -7.75
C LEU A 149 2.73 -3.91 -8.17
N GLY A 150 2.39 -5.01 -7.50
CA GLY A 150 2.98 -6.33 -7.72
C GLY A 150 4.07 -6.66 -6.71
N ALA A 151 4.13 -7.94 -6.32
CA ALA A 151 4.99 -8.45 -5.25
C ALA A 151 6.51 -8.36 -5.53
N TRP A 152 6.91 -8.01 -6.75
CA TRP A 152 8.32 -7.92 -7.18
C TRP A 152 8.90 -6.51 -7.08
N GLN A 153 8.06 -5.51 -6.83
CA GLN A 153 8.51 -4.13 -6.74
C GLN A 153 8.76 -3.74 -5.29
N GLU A 154 9.99 -3.35 -5.00
CA GLU A 154 10.30 -2.76 -3.69
C GLU A 154 9.73 -1.34 -3.61
N PHE A 155 9.16 -1.02 -2.48
CA PHE A 155 8.61 0.31 -2.23
C PHE A 155 9.02 0.83 -0.85
N ASP A 156 9.21 2.13 -0.82
CA ASP A 156 9.46 2.90 0.39
C ASP A 156 8.22 3.76 0.71
N VAL A 157 7.88 3.87 1.99
CA VAL A 157 6.69 4.62 2.40
C VAL A 157 7.08 5.73 3.34
N THR A 158 6.73 6.95 2.97
CA THR A 158 6.88 8.13 3.82
C THR A 158 5.53 8.74 4.15
N VAL A 159 5.41 9.21 5.38
CA VAL A 159 4.22 9.89 5.89
C VAL A 159 4.60 11.31 6.25
N SER A 160 3.81 12.29 5.84
CA SER A 160 4.02 13.69 6.19
C SER A 160 2.78 14.31 6.84
N VAL A 161 3.04 15.21 7.77
CA VAL A 161 2.02 16.01 8.44
C VAL A 161 1.69 17.25 7.63
N SER A 162 0.44 17.70 7.70
CA SER A 162 0.01 18.97 7.13
C SER A 162 0.93 20.12 7.56
N PRO A 163 1.31 21.01 6.63
CA PRO A 163 2.21 22.13 6.93
C PRO A 163 1.75 22.99 8.10
N ASP A 164 0.43 23.14 8.26
CA ASP A 164 -0.17 23.97 9.30
C ASP A 164 0.02 23.39 10.71
N GLU A 165 0.16 22.08 10.82
CA GLU A 165 0.35 21.36 12.08
C GLU A 165 1.80 20.99 12.39
N ARG A 166 2.75 21.38 11.54
CA ARG A 166 4.19 21.16 11.74
C ARG A 166 4.75 22.08 12.82
N LYS A 167 4.29 21.93 14.05
CA LYS A 167 4.79 22.72 15.18
C LYS A 167 5.50 21.81 16.15
N THR A 168 6.79 22.07 16.36
CA THR A 168 7.56 21.38 17.40
C THR A 168 7.23 21.99 18.75
N TYR A 169 6.43 21.30 19.55
CA TYR A 169 6.19 21.67 20.94
C TYR A 169 7.07 20.81 21.85
N LEU A 170 8.13 21.39 22.37
CA LEU A 170 8.84 20.84 23.51
C LEU A 170 8.09 21.30 24.78
N LYS A 171 7.02 20.62 25.14
CA LYS A 171 6.34 20.86 26.40
C LYS A 171 6.71 19.80 27.44
N PRO A 172 7.12 20.21 28.64
CA PRO A 172 7.57 19.27 29.67
C PRO A 172 6.45 18.62 30.47
N THR A 173 5.15 18.73 30.17
CA THR A 173 4.12 18.11 31.04
C THR A 173 2.77 17.90 30.36
N GLY A 174 2.28 16.71 30.38
CA GLY A 174 0.93 16.28 30.77
C GLY A 174 -0.12 16.07 29.66
N ASP A 175 -0.21 16.83 28.55
CA ASP A 175 -1.28 16.71 27.54
C ASP A 175 -0.76 16.94 26.12
N ALA A 176 0.40 16.46 25.81
CA ALA A 176 1.01 16.63 24.50
C ALA A 176 0.60 15.49 23.57
N SER A 177 0.12 15.85 22.39
CA SER A 177 0.06 14.92 21.26
C SER A 177 1.42 14.29 21.07
N PRO A 178 1.50 12.97 20.82
CA PRO A 178 2.78 12.28 20.71
C PRO A 178 3.65 12.89 19.61
N CYS A 179 4.90 13.21 19.94
CA CYS A 179 5.88 13.70 18.99
C CYS A 179 6.62 12.52 18.35
N TYR A 180 6.55 12.43 17.04
CA TYR A 180 7.29 11.44 16.27
C TYR A 180 8.45 12.11 15.55
N LEU A 181 9.66 11.69 15.87
CA LEU A 181 10.89 12.23 15.27
C LEU A 181 10.86 12.03 13.74
N ARG A 182 11.14 13.08 12.96
CA ARG A 182 11.07 13.13 11.49
C ARG A 182 9.67 13.04 10.86
N ILE A 183 8.60 12.95 11.63
CA ILE A 183 7.24 12.94 11.09
C ILE A 183 6.55 14.26 11.40
N ASN A 184 6.49 14.66 12.66
CA ASN A 184 5.92 15.93 13.10
C ASN A 184 6.94 16.83 13.84
N THR A 185 8.16 16.36 14.03
CA THR A 185 9.25 17.11 14.66
C THR A 185 10.31 17.40 13.62
N TYR A 186 10.44 18.66 13.24
CA TYR A 186 11.51 19.19 12.40
C TYR A 186 12.48 19.96 13.29
N LEU A 187 13.73 19.54 13.31
CA LEU A 187 14.86 20.25 13.91
C LEU A 187 15.45 21.18 12.88
#